data_691c2cd00b0df9fe3855cb82cae954ba
#
_entry.id   691c2cd00b0df9fe3855cb82cae954ba
#
_cell.length_a   1.000
_cell.length_b   1.000
_cell.length_c   1.000
_cell.angle_alpha   90.00
_cell.angle_beta   90.00
_cell.angle_gamma   90.00
#
_symmetry.space_group_name_H-M   'P 1'
#
loop_
_entity.id
_entity.type
_entity.pdbx_description
1 polymer ?
#
loop_
_entity_poly.entity_id
_entity_poly.type
_entity_poly.pdbx_seq_one_letter_code
_entity_poly.pdbx_strand_id
1 'polypeptide(L)'
;CREITEKYFSCFPLLFQIASLYVNHHALANTKEEGLHILENARTLFARVRTLTDDMNLAKQALGMEAYCLLLLNRPEEVLTLLPSLDLVLFPLEPILASAYQMTGRSKEAYTVLQSGIYQYLIILINLLVSYMEFHIKKEDVFEETYLRILAVAKGFHLDHLHPSLLITAHLAVAQGYMVQNHPSKALDALEACEKLSDSDNFYWKLHGDSYFDLLDEWLEKTLDLGTDFPRNEKLIRRNLVQAVSDNPLFAPLSGEPRYQRILTRLNQKQKGD
;
A
#
# COMPACT_ATOMS: atom_id res chain seq x y z
N CYS A 1 -14.04 -2.09 20.21
CA CYS A 1 -14.53 -2.52 18.87
C CYS A 1 -15.65 -3.56 19.01
N ARG A 2 -15.51 -4.64 19.82
CA ARG A 2 -16.50 -5.72 19.92
C ARG A 2 -17.92 -5.22 20.24
N GLU A 3 -18.09 -4.40 21.27
CA GLU A 3 -19.39 -3.81 21.64
C GLU A 3 -20.01 -2.99 20.49
N ILE A 4 -19.18 -2.29 19.69
CA ILE A 4 -19.64 -1.49 18.56
C ILE A 4 -20.12 -2.40 17.44
N THR A 5 -19.41 -3.49 17.13
CA THR A 5 -19.82 -4.45 16.09
C THR A 5 -21.09 -5.20 16.47
N GLU A 6 -21.33 -5.46 17.75
CA GLU A 6 -22.56 -6.06 18.25
C GLU A 6 -23.75 -5.07 18.20
N LYS A 7 -23.51 -3.80 18.56
CA LYS A 7 -24.53 -2.75 18.56
C LYS A 7 -24.93 -2.31 17.14
N TYR A 8 -23.98 -2.21 16.22
CA TYR A 8 -24.17 -1.70 14.88
C TYR A 8 -23.98 -2.81 13.83
N PHE A 9 -24.54 -3.97 14.09
CA PHE A 9 -24.32 -5.21 13.33
C PHE A 9 -24.75 -5.16 11.84
N SER A 10 -25.57 -4.18 11.44
CA SER A 10 -26.02 -3.96 10.07
C SER A 10 -25.46 -2.67 9.43
N CYS A 11 -24.59 -1.93 10.13
CA CYS A 11 -23.92 -0.77 9.55
C CYS A 11 -22.66 -1.23 8.82
N PHE A 12 -22.80 -1.69 7.56
CA PHE A 12 -21.71 -2.30 6.80
C PHE A 12 -20.50 -1.39 6.57
N PRO A 13 -20.64 -0.08 6.28
CA PRO A 13 -19.48 0.81 6.23
C PRO A 13 -18.70 0.85 7.54
N LEU A 14 -19.37 0.92 8.69
CA LEU A 14 -18.72 0.91 10.00
C LEU A 14 -18.02 -0.43 10.28
N LEU A 15 -18.65 -1.56 9.93
CA LEU A 15 -18.04 -2.89 10.08
C LEU A 15 -16.79 -3.01 9.23
N PHE A 16 -16.81 -2.49 8.01
CA PHE A 16 -15.65 -2.45 7.12
C PHE A 16 -14.49 -1.65 7.75
N GLN A 17 -14.76 -0.46 8.30
CA GLN A 17 -13.75 0.38 8.95
C GLN A 17 -13.16 -0.30 10.18
N ILE A 18 -13.96 -0.96 11.01
CA ILE A 18 -13.48 -1.71 12.19
C ILE A 18 -12.60 -2.89 11.75
N ALA A 19 -13.01 -3.62 10.71
CA ALA A 19 -12.21 -4.72 10.18
C ALA A 19 -10.87 -4.22 9.60
N SER A 20 -10.87 -3.08 8.91
CA SER A 20 -9.66 -2.42 8.41
C SER A 20 -8.73 -1.98 9.55
N LEU A 21 -9.29 -1.46 10.65
CA LEU A 21 -8.53 -1.14 11.86
C LEU A 21 -7.86 -2.38 12.45
N TYR A 22 -8.57 -3.51 12.53
CA TYR A 22 -8.00 -4.77 12.99
C TYR A 22 -6.82 -5.22 12.11
N VAL A 23 -6.97 -5.18 10.78
CA VAL A 23 -5.88 -5.52 9.86
C VAL A 23 -4.69 -4.59 10.01
N ASN A 24 -4.92 -3.27 10.14
CA ASN A 24 -3.83 -2.30 10.26
C ASN A 24 -3.03 -2.43 11.57
N HIS A 25 -3.65 -2.97 12.63
CA HIS A 25 -3.06 -2.99 13.96
C HIS A 25 -2.81 -4.40 14.54
N HIS A 26 -3.09 -5.48 13.81
CA HIS A 26 -2.90 -6.86 14.29
C HIS A 26 -1.46 -7.15 14.77
N ALA A 27 -0.46 -6.53 14.13
CA ALA A 27 0.95 -6.69 14.51
C ALA A 27 1.34 -6.01 15.83
N LEU A 28 0.45 -5.21 16.43
CA LEU A 28 0.64 -4.61 17.75
C LEU A 28 0.16 -5.53 18.91
N ALA A 29 -0.37 -6.72 18.58
CA ALA A 29 -0.77 -7.72 19.57
C ALA A 29 0.44 -8.19 20.41
N ASN A 30 0.19 -8.56 21.68
CA ASN A 30 1.25 -9.00 22.58
C ASN A 30 1.81 -10.37 22.21
N THR A 31 1.00 -11.21 21.55
CA THR A 31 1.40 -12.54 21.09
C THR A 31 1.00 -12.77 19.65
N LYS A 32 1.69 -13.72 18.98
CA LYS A 32 1.36 -14.12 17.62
C LYS A 32 -0.06 -14.68 17.52
N GLU A 33 -0.48 -15.46 18.49
CA GLU A 33 -1.80 -16.09 18.56
C GLU A 33 -2.90 -15.00 18.65
N GLU A 34 -2.69 -13.98 19.47
CA GLU A 34 -3.60 -12.83 19.56
C GLU A 34 -3.69 -12.08 18.24
N GLY A 35 -2.56 -11.86 17.55
CA GLY A 35 -2.51 -11.24 16.23
C GLY A 35 -3.31 -12.04 15.18
N LEU A 36 -3.15 -13.36 15.16
CA LEU A 36 -3.93 -14.24 14.28
C LEU A 36 -5.43 -14.22 14.60
N HIS A 37 -5.80 -14.17 15.88
CA HIS A 37 -7.21 -14.04 16.29
C HIS A 37 -7.83 -12.72 15.83
N ILE A 38 -7.08 -11.61 15.92
CA ILE A 38 -7.51 -10.29 15.41
C ILE A 38 -7.74 -10.37 13.89
N LEU A 39 -6.85 -10.99 13.14
CA LEU A 39 -7.00 -11.18 11.68
C LEU A 39 -8.21 -12.04 11.32
N GLU A 40 -8.50 -13.10 12.06
CA GLU A 40 -9.68 -13.95 11.83
C GLU A 40 -10.99 -13.19 12.13
N ASN A 41 -11.01 -12.33 13.16
CA ASN A 41 -12.13 -11.44 13.42
C ASN A 41 -12.34 -10.44 12.27
N ALA A 42 -11.25 -9.85 11.76
CA ALA A 42 -11.30 -8.94 10.61
C ALA A 42 -11.87 -9.66 9.38
N ARG A 43 -11.36 -10.85 9.06
CA ARG A 43 -11.85 -11.70 7.96
C ARG A 43 -13.35 -11.95 8.06
N THR A 44 -13.83 -12.32 9.25
CA THR A 44 -15.25 -12.58 9.49
C THR A 44 -16.12 -11.35 9.24
N LEU A 45 -15.66 -10.17 9.64
CA LEU A 45 -16.37 -8.93 9.39
C LEU A 45 -16.39 -8.57 7.89
N PHE A 46 -15.27 -8.73 7.18
CA PHE A 46 -15.23 -8.50 5.73
C PHE A 46 -16.13 -9.48 4.97
N ALA A 47 -16.11 -10.78 5.32
CA ALA A 47 -17.01 -11.78 4.75
C ALA A 47 -18.49 -11.38 4.94
N ARG A 48 -18.83 -10.89 6.12
CA ARG A 48 -20.18 -10.40 6.42
C ARG A 48 -20.55 -9.17 5.57
N VAL A 49 -19.67 -8.18 5.50
CA VAL A 49 -19.90 -6.98 4.66
C VAL A 49 -20.10 -7.39 3.22
N ARG A 50 -19.20 -8.22 2.66
CA ARG A 50 -19.27 -8.71 1.28
C ARG A 50 -20.61 -9.38 0.95
N THR A 51 -21.13 -10.19 1.88
CA THR A 51 -22.32 -11.04 1.61
C THR A 51 -23.64 -10.35 1.87
N LEU A 52 -23.66 -9.29 2.68
CA LEU A 52 -24.91 -8.71 3.17
C LEU A 52 -25.11 -7.24 2.75
N THR A 53 -24.10 -6.55 2.22
CA THR A 53 -24.27 -5.18 1.75
C THR A 53 -24.92 -5.13 0.36
N ASP A 54 -25.77 -4.16 0.14
CA ASP A 54 -26.32 -3.84 -1.18
C ASP A 54 -25.41 -2.93 -2.00
N ASP A 55 -24.36 -2.37 -1.37
CA ASP A 55 -23.35 -1.56 -2.04
C ASP A 55 -22.31 -2.45 -2.71
N MET A 56 -22.37 -2.54 -4.05
CA MET A 56 -21.46 -3.35 -4.85
C MET A 56 -19.99 -2.93 -4.72
N ASN A 57 -19.70 -1.63 -4.53
CA ASN A 57 -18.34 -1.15 -4.38
C ASN A 57 -17.78 -1.59 -3.01
N LEU A 58 -18.57 -1.44 -1.97
CA LEU A 58 -18.21 -1.89 -0.64
C LEU A 58 -18.03 -3.42 -0.60
N ALA A 59 -18.91 -4.18 -1.30
CA ALA A 59 -18.79 -5.64 -1.42
C ALA A 59 -17.48 -6.06 -2.11
N LYS A 60 -17.08 -5.38 -3.21
CA LYS A 60 -15.80 -5.64 -3.90
C LYS A 60 -14.59 -5.32 -3.02
N GLN A 61 -14.63 -4.21 -2.30
CA GLN A 61 -13.56 -3.87 -1.36
C GLN A 61 -13.45 -4.91 -0.24
N ALA A 62 -14.59 -5.32 0.32
CA ALA A 62 -14.64 -6.34 1.37
C ALA A 62 -14.12 -7.71 0.88
N LEU A 63 -14.42 -8.09 -0.38
CA LEU A 63 -13.88 -9.30 -1.01
C LEU A 63 -12.34 -9.27 -1.05
N GLY A 64 -11.76 -8.17 -1.50
CA GLY A 64 -10.30 -8.01 -1.55
C GLY A 64 -9.66 -8.08 -0.17
N MET A 65 -10.26 -7.41 0.82
CA MET A 65 -9.76 -7.41 2.20
C MET A 65 -9.94 -8.76 2.89
N GLU A 66 -11.01 -9.52 2.60
CA GLU A 66 -11.20 -10.89 3.08
C GLU A 66 -10.09 -11.80 2.52
N ALA A 67 -9.82 -11.72 1.21
CA ALA A 67 -8.73 -12.47 0.57
C ALA A 67 -7.36 -12.10 1.16
N TYR A 68 -7.13 -10.82 1.43
CA TYR A 68 -5.89 -10.36 2.08
C TYR A 68 -5.73 -10.93 3.50
N CYS A 69 -6.80 -10.94 4.31
CA CYS A 69 -6.78 -11.58 5.62
C CYS A 69 -6.44 -13.07 5.52
N LEU A 70 -7.00 -13.80 4.55
CA LEU A 70 -6.70 -15.20 4.31
C LEU A 70 -5.23 -15.44 3.97
N LEU A 71 -4.59 -14.56 3.17
CA LEU A 71 -3.16 -14.63 2.91
C LEU A 71 -2.33 -14.42 4.18
N LEU A 72 -2.67 -13.41 5.00
CA LEU A 72 -1.99 -13.16 6.28
C LEU A 72 -2.15 -14.32 7.28
N LEU A 73 -3.27 -15.03 7.20
CA LEU A 73 -3.56 -16.24 7.97
C LEU A 73 -2.90 -17.50 7.38
N ASN A 74 -2.13 -17.39 6.30
CA ASN A 74 -1.49 -18.49 5.57
C ASN A 74 -2.50 -19.54 5.05
N ARG A 75 -3.63 -19.09 4.49
CA ARG A 75 -4.73 -19.91 3.95
C ARG A 75 -4.92 -19.67 2.44
N PRO A 76 -3.91 -19.93 1.57
CA PRO A 76 -3.95 -19.60 0.14
C PRO A 76 -5.02 -20.36 -0.64
N GLU A 77 -5.33 -21.60 -0.28
CA GLU A 77 -6.35 -22.40 -0.96
C GLU A 77 -7.75 -21.76 -0.85
N GLU A 78 -8.02 -21.11 0.28
CA GLU A 78 -9.28 -20.41 0.47
C GLU A 78 -9.33 -19.11 -0.36
N VAL A 79 -8.18 -18.46 -0.57
CA VAL A 79 -8.09 -17.32 -1.50
C VAL A 79 -8.41 -17.76 -2.92
N LEU A 80 -7.83 -18.88 -3.40
CA LEU A 80 -8.12 -19.44 -4.73
C LEU A 80 -9.59 -19.84 -4.90
N THR A 81 -10.22 -20.30 -3.82
CA THR A 81 -11.66 -20.60 -3.80
C THR A 81 -12.51 -19.32 -3.82
N LEU A 82 -12.08 -18.32 -3.07
CA LEU A 82 -12.80 -17.05 -2.96
C LEU A 82 -12.68 -16.19 -4.24
N LEU A 83 -11.52 -16.27 -4.92
CA LEU A 83 -11.17 -15.56 -6.13
C LEU A 83 -10.87 -16.52 -7.29
N PRO A 84 -11.88 -17.27 -7.79
CA PRO A 84 -11.65 -18.31 -8.80
C PRO A 84 -11.22 -17.75 -10.15
N SER A 85 -11.55 -16.52 -10.45
CA SER A 85 -11.12 -15.77 -11.64
C SER A 85 -11.14 -14.27 -11.37
N LEU A 86 -10.34 -13.53 -12.14
CA LEU A 86 -10.41 -12.08 -12.15
C LEU A 86 -11.27 -11.65 -13.33
N ASP A 87 -12.22 -10.74 -13.09
CA ASP A 87 -12.98 -10.11 -14.16
C ASP A 87 -12.06 -9.26 -15.03
N LEU A 88 -12.24 -9.37 -16.34
CA LEU A 88 -11.56 -8.47 -17.27
C LEU A 88 -12.15 -7.07 -17.13
N VAL A 89 -11.30 -6.10 -16.84
CA VAL A 89 -11.68 -4.67 -16.92
C VAL A 89 -11.64 -4.27 -18.40
N LEU A 90 -12.76 -4.42 -19.09
CA LEU A 90 -12.85 -4.13 -20.54
C LEU A 90 -12.99 -2.63 -20.84
N PHE A 91 -13.65 -1.89 -19.93
CA PHE A 91 -13.89 -0.46 -20.11
C PHE A 91 -13.71 0.28 -18.78
N PRO A 92 -12.74 1.22 -18.71
CA PRO A 92 -12.70 2.16 -17.60
C PRO A 92 -13.92 3.11 -17.71
N LEU A 93 -14.61 3.31 -16.60
CA LEU A 93 -15.82 4.16 -16.57
C LEU A 93 -15.49 5.65 -16.47
N GLU A 94 -14.29 5.98 -16.02
CA GLU A 94 -13.84 7.34 -15.78
C GLU A 94 -13.87 8.22 -17.03
N PRO A 95 -13.37 7.79 -18.21
CA PRO A 95 -13.48 8.58 -19.44
C PRO A 95 -14.92 8.80 -19.88
N ILE A 96 -15.81 7.82 -19.67
CA ILE A 96 -17.24 7.94 -20.02
C ILE A 96 -17.92 8.98 -19.12
N LEU A 97 -17.69 8.86 -17.81
CA LEU A 97 -18.24 9.80 -16.81
C LEU A 97 -17.69 11.21 -17.01
N ALA A 98 -16.38 11.34 -17.25
CA ALA A 98 -15.75 12.62 -17.55
C ALA A 98 -16.33 13.28 -18.81
N SER A 99 -16.56 12.49 -19.87
CA SER A 99 -17.20 12.97 -21.09
C SER A 99 -18.63 13.48 -20.84
N ALA A 100 -19.41 12.77 -20.04
CA ALA A 100 -20.76 13.19 -19.65
C ALA A 100 -20.76 14.52 -18.86
N TYR A 101 -19.81 14.65 -17.91
CA TYR A 101 -19.62 15.92 -17.19
C TYR A 101 -19.21 17.06 -18.14
N GLN A 102 -18.28 16.82 -19.06
CA GLN A 102 -17.84 17.81 -20.01
C GLN A 102 -19.00 18.26 -20.93
N MET A 103 -19.82 17.34 -21.42
CA MET A 103 -21.01 17.65 -22.26
C MET A 103 -22.08 18.46 -21.50
N THR A 104 -22.12 18.38 -20.19
CA THR A 104 -23.04 19.13 -19.34
C THR A 104 -22.41 20.42 -18.75
N GLY A 105 -21.20 20.82 -19.21
CA GLY A 105 -20.50 22.03 -18.76
C GLY A 105 -19.85 21.91 -17.39
N ARG A 106 -19.74 20.71 -16.86
CA ARG A 106 -19.19 20.42 -15.52
C ARG A 106 -17.72 20.00 -15.63
N SER A 107 -16.89 20.90 -16.16
CA SER A 107 -15.48 20.60 -16.48
C SER A 107 -14.63 20.25 -15.25
N LYS A 108 -14.87 20.87 -14.09
CA LYS A 108 -14.12 20.56 -12.87
C LYS A 108 -14.34 19.11 -12.45
N GLU A 109 -15.58 18.65 -12.45
CA GLU A 109 -15.91 17.27 -12.11
C GLU A 109 -15.35 16.27 -13.13
N ALA A 110 -15.33 16.63 -14.41
CA ALA A 110 -14.71 15.82 -15.46
C ALA A 110 -13.20 15.62 -15.18
N TYR A 111 -12.49 16.71 -14.86
CA TYR A 111 -11.05 16.63 -14.55
C TYR A 111 -10.79 15.90 -13.23
N THR A 112 -11.61 16.11 -12.20
CA THR A 112 -11.49 15.38 -10.93
C THR A 112 -11.60 13.88 -11.14
N VAL A 113 -12.58 13.41 -11.92
CA VAL A 113 -12.75 11.98 -12.24
C VAL A 113 -11.52 11.42 -12.95
N LEU A 114 -10.97 12.14 -13.94
CA LEU A 114 -9.79 11.68 -14.67
C LEU A 114 -8.53 11.67 -13.79
N GLN A 115 -8.30 12.74 -13.02
CA GLN A 115 -7.13 12.80 -12.14
C GLN A 115 -7.18 11.71 -11.06
N SER A 116 -8.32 11.52 -10.41
CA SER A 116 -8.50 10.48 -9.40
C SER A 116 -8.34 9.07 -9.98
N GLY A 117 -8.86 8.82 -11.19
CA GLY A 117 -8.67 7.56 -11.90
C GLY A 117 -7.20 7.30 -12.22
N ILE A 118 -6.50 8.26 -12.84
CA ILE A 118 -5.06 8.15 -13.15
C ILE A 118 -4.27 7.85 -11.87
N TYR A 119 -4.51 8.58 -10.79
CA TYR A 119 -3.82 8.39 -9.51
C TYR A 119 -4.03 6.98 -8.95
N GLN A 120 -5.27 6.49 -8.93
CA GLN A 120 -5.59 5.14 -8.44
C GLN A 120 -4.93 4.04 -9.29
N TYR A 121 -5.03 4.14 -10.63
CA TYR A 121 -4.41 3.18 -11.54
C TYR A 121 -2.88 3.21 -11.47
N LEU A 122 -2.29 4.37 -11.22
CA LEU A 122 -0.85 4.50 -11.00
C LEU A 122 -0.39 3.71 -9.76
N ILE A 123 -1.09 3.85 -8.64
CA ILE A 123 -0.81 3.10 -7.41
C ILE A 123 -0.99 1.59 -7.66
N ILE A 124 -2.07 1.20 -8.33
CA ILE A 124 -2.34 -0.20 -8.67
C ILE A 124 -1.23 -0.75 -9.57
N LEU A 125 -0.82 -0.01 -10.60
CA LEU A 125 0.25 -0.42 -11.53
C LEU A 125 1.56 -0.67 -10.79
N ILE A 126 1.99 0.25 -9.91
CA ILE A 126 3.23 0.07 -9.14
C ILE A 126 3.14 -1.16 -8.24
N ASN A 127 2.03 -1.37 -7.53
CA ASN A 127 1.85 -2.54 -6.67
C ASN A 127 1.88 -3.87 -7.49
N LEU A 128 1.26 -3.89 -8.66
CA LEU A 128 1.31 -5.05 -9.56
C LEU A 128 2.74 -5.33 -10.06
N LEU A 129 3.48 -4.28 -10.43
CA LEU A 129 4.87 -4.41 -10.86
C LEU A 129 5.77 -4.91 -9.72
N VAL A 130 5.57 -4.42 -8.48
CA VAL A 130 6.31 -4.91 -7.31
C VAL A 130 6.03 -6.40 -7.08
N SER A 131 4.76 -6.81 -7.06
CA SER A 131 4.41 -8.22 -6.90
C SER A 131 4.95 -9.09 -8.03
N TYR A 132 4.87 -8.62 -9.30
CA TYR A 132 5.41 -9.33 -10.45
C TYR A 132 6.93 -9.51 -10.33
N MET A 133 7.63 -8.48 -9.90
CA MET A 133 9.07 -8.51 -9.65
C MET A 133 9.44 -9.53 -8.55
N GLU A 134 8.72 -9.53 -7.42
CA GLU A 134 8.94 -10.46 -6.32
C GLU A 134 8.76 -11.93 -6.74
N PHE A 135 7.76 -12.23 -7.57
CA PHE A 135 7.57 -13.58 -8.12
C PHE A 135 8.67 -14.00 -9.10
N HIS A 136 9.39 -13.04 -9.66
CA HIS A 136 10.50 -13.29 -10.60
C HIS A 136 11.88 -13.09 -9.96
N ILE A 137 11.99 -13.13 -8.64
CA ILE A 137 13.24 -12.87 -7.91
C ILE A 137 14.43 -13.76 -8.37
N LYS A 138 14.15 -14.97 -8.87
CA LYS A 138 15.17 -15.90 -9.40
C LYS A 138 15.51 -15.68 -10.89
N LYS A 139 14.77 -14.79 -11.59
CA LYS A 139 14.99 -14.43 -12.98
C LYS A 139 15.52 -13.00 -13.02
N GLU A 140 16.83 -12.86 -12.90
CA GLU A 140 17.51 -11.57 -12.71
C GLU A 140 17.18 -10.55 -13.82
N ASP A 141 17.07 -10.99 -15.06
CA ASP A 141 16.72 -10.16 -16.21
C ASP A 141 15.29 -9.58 -16.10
N VAL A 142 14.31 -10.42 -15.77
CA VAL A 142 12.91 -9.98 -15.57
C VAL A 142 12.79 -9.09 -14.33
N PHE A 143 13.49 -9.44 -13.26
CA PHE A 143 13.52 -8.67 -12.01
C PHE A 143 14.06 -7.25 -12.27
N GLU A 144 15.23 -7.14 -12.89
CA GLU A 144 15.88 -5.86 -13.19
C GLU A 144 15.03 -5.02 -14.15
N GLU A 145 14.55 -5.61 -15.25
CA GLU A 145 13.68 -4.90 -16.20
C GLU A 145 12.40 -4.38 -15.54
N THR A 146 11.79 -5.17 -14.64
CA THR A 146 10.59 -4.73 -13.92
C THR A 146 10.90 -3.56 -12.98
N TYR A 147 12.04 -3.62 -12.29
CA TYR A 147 12.48 -2.50 -11.46
C TYR A 147 12.73 -1.22 -12.26
N LEU A 148 13.39 -1.32 -13.42
CA LEU A 148 13.59 -0.18 -14.31
C LEU A 148 12.27 0.45 -14.78
N ARG A 149 11.24 -0.37 -15.03
CA ARG A 149 9.89 0.12 -15.35
C ARG A 149 9.23 0.82 -14.18
N ILE A 150 9.36 0.29 -12.96
CA ILE A 150 8.89 0.98 -11.75
C ILE A 150 9.53 2.36 -11.65
N LEU A 151 10.86 2.47 -11.83
CA LEU A 151 11.58 3.74 -11.78
C LEU A 151 11.15 4.72 -12.90
N ALA A 152 10.91 4.20 -14.11
CA ALA A 152 10.45 5.03 -15.21
C ALA A 152 9.05 5.62 -14.97
N VAL A 153 8.12 4.81 -14.46
CA VAL A 153 6.78 5.26 -14.07
C VAL A 153 6.87 6.26 -12.91
N ALA A 154 7.66 5.94 -11.89
CA ALA A 154 7.88 6.80 -10.72
C ALA A 154 8.41 8.17 -11.12
N LYS A 155 9.41 8.21 -11.99
CA LYS A 155 9.96 9.47 -12.51
C LYS A 155 8.95 10.24 -13.34
N GLY A 156 8.16 9.57 -14.19
CA GLY A 156 7.16 10.21 -15.07
C GLY A 156 6.04 10.90 -14.30
N PHE A 157 5.72 10.42 -13.10
CA PHE A 157 4.66 10.95 -12.26
C PHE A 157 5.17 11.57 -10.95
N HIS A 158 6.48 11.82 -10.81
CA HIS A 158 7.09 12.40 -9.61
C HIS A 158 6.64 11.72 -8.29
N LEU A 159 6.62 10.37 -8.30
CA LEU A 159 6.15 9.58 -7.15
C LEU A 159 7.02 9.75 -5.90
N ASP A 160 8.26 10.16 -6.06
CA ASP A 160 9.16 10.56 -4.97
C ASP A 160 8.59 11.73 -4.15
N HIS A 161 7.73 12.54 -4.76
CA HIS A 161 7.01 13.63 -4.13
C HIS A 161 5.54 13.24 -3.87
N LEU A 162 4.83 12.77 -4.89
CA LEU A 162 3.39 12.48 -4.84
C LEU A 162 3.03 11.33 -3.89
N HIS A 163 3.86 10.27 -3.83
CA HIS A 163 3.60 9.10 -2.99
C HIS A 163 4.89 8.38 -2.57
N PRO A 164 5.78 9.02 -1.79
CA PRO A 164 7.10 8.47 -1.45
C PRO A 164 7.04 7.12 -0.71
N SER A 165 6.02 6.88 0.10
CA SER A 165 5.85 5.62 0.82
C SER A 165 5.68 4.40 -0.12
N LEU A 166 5.04 4.59 -1.28
CA LEU A 166 4.90 3.56 -2.31
C LEU A 166 6.27 3.17 -2.90
N LEU A 167 7.12 4.17 -3.16
CA LEU A 167 8.48 3.93 -3.66
C LEU A 167 9.39 3.31 -2.59
N ILE A 168 9.27 3.69 -1.33
CA ILE A 168 10.01 3.06 -0.22
C ILE A 168 9.70 1.56 -0.18
N THR A 169 8.42 1.18 -0.30
CA THR A 169 8.01 -0.23 -0.36
C THR A 169 8.65 -0.95 -1.56
N ALA A 170 8.62 -0.32 -2.74
CA ALA A 170 9.25 -0.88 -3.94
C ALA A 170 10.77 -1.06 -3.77
N HIS A 171 11.47 -0.06 -3.27
CA HIS A 171 12.92 -0.15 -3.03
C HIS A 171 13.28 -1.19 -1.97
N LEU A 172 12.47 -1.37 -0.92
CA LEU A 172 12.68 -2.44 0.07
C LEU A 172 12.56 -3.83 -0.57
N ALA A 173 11.50 -4.05 -1.37
CA ALA A 173 11.33 -5.31 -2.10
C ALA A 173 12.50 -5.58 -3.05
N VAL A 174 12.98 -4.55 -3.75
CA VAL A 174 14.16 -4.62 -4.62
C VAL A 174 15.43 -4.97 -3.83
N ALA A 175 15.67 -4.32 -2.70
CA ALA A 175 16.83 -4.61 -1.86
C ALA A 175 16.85 -6.06 -1.37
N GLN A 176 15.68 -6.58 -0.95
CA GLN A 176 15.50 -7.98 -0.56
C GLN A 176 15.79 -8.92 -1.74
N GLY A 177 15.27 -8.60 -2.92
CA GLY A 177 15.51 -9.38 -4.12
C GLY A 177 16.98 -9.44 -4.49
N TYR A 178 17.70 -8.32 -4.46
CA TYR A 178 19.14 -8.30 -4.71
C TYR A 178 19.95 -9.09 -3.68
N MET A 179 19.52 -9.11 -2.42
CA MET A 179 20.17 -10.00 -1.43
C MET A 179 19.96 -11.48 -1.75
N VAL A 180 18.77 -11.89 -2.19
CA VAL A 180 18.48 -13.26 -2.64
C VAL A 180 19.31 -13.63 -3.87
N GLN A 181 19.55 -12.68 -4.77
CA GLN A 181 20.36 -12.84 -5.99
C GLN A 181 21.88 -12.71 -5.71
N ASN A 182 22.29 -12.51 -4.46
CA ASN A 182 23.69 -12.30 -4.06
C ASN A 182 24.34 -11.06 -4.69
N HIS A 183 23.58 -9.96 -4.81
CA HIS A 183 24.03 -8.66 -5.28
C HIS A 183 24.03 -7.60 -4.15
N PRO A 184 24.89 -7.71 -3.12
CA PRO A 184 24.82 -6.85 -1.94
C PRO A 184 25.03 -5.36 -2.25
N SER A 185 25.85 -5.02 -3.25
CA SER A 185 26.04 -3.62 -3.66
C SER A 185 24.76 -3.00 -4.20
N LYS A 186 24.02 -3.70 -5.07
CA LYS A 186 22.72 -3.23 -5.59
C LYS A 186 21.67 -3.14 -4.49
N ALA A 187 21.71 -4.07 -3.52
CA ALA A 187 20.83 -4.02 -2.35
C ALA A 187 21.09 -2.75 -1.52
N LEU A 188 22.35 -2.39 -1.30
CA LEU A 188 22.74 -1.16 -0.61
C LEU A 188 22.28 0.10 -1.38
N ASP A 189 22.39 0.11 -2.71
CA ASP A 189 21.91 1.22 -3.53
C ASP A 189 20.38 1.44 -3.35
N ALA A 190 19.61 0.35 -3.33
CA ALA A 190 18.18 0.39 -3.09
C ALA A 190 17.82 0.84 -1.65
N LEU A 191 18.57 0.39 -0.64
CA LEU A 191 18.38 0.83 0.75
C LEU A 191 18.75 2.31 0.94
N GLU A 192 19.78 2.82 0.25
CA GLU A 192 20.08 4.26 0.24
C GLU A 192 18.98 5.09 -0.44
N ALA A 193 18.32 4.55 -1.47
CA ALA A 193 17.16 5.20 -2.08
C ALA A 193 15.97 5.27 -1.09
N CYS A 194 15.71 4.20 -0.32
CA CYS A 194 14.71 4.22 0.75
C CYS A 194 15.03 5.30 1.80
N GLU A 195 16.29 5.36 2.24
CA GLU A 195 16.75 6.31 3.26
C GLU A 195 16.55 7.74 2.78
N LYS A 196 16.95 8.05 1.54
CA LYS A 196 16.78 9.39 0.94
C LYS A 196 15.31 9.80 0.85
N LEU A 197 14.44 8.90 0.41
CA LEU A 197 12.99 9.17 0.34
C LEU A 197 12.40 9.47 1.71
N SER A 198 12.83 8.74 2.75
CA SER A 198 12.34 8.96 4.12
C SER A 198 12.88 10.25 4.76
N ASP A 199 13.89 10.90 4.14
CA ASP A 199 14.54 12.14 4.60
C ASP A 199 14.11 13.38 3.84
N SER A 200 13.35 13.24 2.79
CA SER A 200 12.94 14.39 2.02
C SER A 200 12.05 15.30 2.88
N ASP A 201 12.34 16.61 2.87
CA ASP A 201 11.47 17.64 3.47
C ASP A 201 10.05 17.59 2.87
N ASN A 202 9.91 16.89 1.75
CA ASN A 202 8.67 16.64 1.02
C ASN A 202 8.01 15.29 1.37
N PHE A 203 8.45 14.60 2.42
CA PHE A 203 7.78 13.40 2.87
C PHE A 203 6.52 13.77 3.65
N TYR A 204 5.43 13.85 2.91
CA TYR A 204 4.11 14.12 3.52
C TYR A 204 3.55 12.85 4.16
N TRP A 205 3.07 13.01 5.42
CA TRP A 205 2.42 11.95 6.19
C TRP A 205 0.94 11.80 5.88
N LYS A 206 0.51 12.38 4.77
CA LYS A 206 -0.85 12.30 4.26
C LYS A 206 -0.84 12.15 2.73
N LEU A 207 -1.91 11.60 2.20
CA LEU A 207 -2.15 11.58 0.77
C LEU A 207 -2.45 13.00 0.28
N HIS A 208 -1.87 13.37 -0.85
CA HIS A 208 -2.02 14.71 -1.44
C HIS A 208 -1.84 14.68 -2.95
N GLY A 209 -2.25 15.76 -3.60
CA GLY A 209 -1.98 16.06 -4.99
C GLY A 209 -0.70 16.88 -5.19
N ASP A 210 -0.47 17.28 -6.42
CA ASP A 210 0.60 18.21 -6.84
C ASP A 210 0.07 19.16 -7.92
N SER A 211 0.95 19.87 -8.62
CA SER A 211 0.56 20.82 -9.67
C SER A 211 -0.12 20.15 -10.89
N TYR A 212 0.09 18.86 -11.12
CA TYR A 212 -0.61 18.09 -12.16
C TYR A 212 -1.90 17.46 -11.64
N PHE A 213 -1.92 17.03 -10.41
CA PHE A 213 -3.06 16.47 -9.69
C PHE A 213 -3.68 17.52 -8.76
N ASP A 214 -3.96 18.70 -9.27
CA ASP A 214 -4.41 19.89 -8.53
C ASP A 214 -5.85 19.77 -7.96
N LEU A 215 -6.63 18.79 -8.41
CA LEU A 215 -7.97 18.49 -7.90
C LEU A 215 -8.00 17.26 -6.99
N LEU A 216 -6.86 16.62 -6.76
CA LEU A 216 -6.80 15.38 -6.00
C LEU A 216 -7.08 15.59 -4.51
N ASP A 217 -6.58 16.67 -3.92
CA ASP A 217 -6.77 16.95 -2.48
C ASP A 217 -8.25 17.02 -2.11
N GLU A 218 -9.02 17.79 -2.86
CA GLU A 218 -10.48 17.93 -2.62
C GLU A 218 -11.21 16.59 -2.80
N TRP A 219 -10.76 15.78 -3.77
CA TRP A 219 -11.34 14.45 -3.99
C TRP A 219 -10.99 13.48 -2.85
N LEU A 220 -9.75 13.45 -2.38
CA LEU A 220 -9.30 12.63 -1.26
C LEU A 220 -10.08 12.96 0.02
N GLU A 221 -10.22 14.25 0.35
CA GLU A 221 -10.98 14.70 1.53
C GLU A 221 -12.44 14.28 1.50
N LYS A 222 -13.07 14.25 0.31
CA LYS A 222 -14.47 13.85 0.14
C LYS A 222 -14.67 12.33 0.11
N THR A 223 -13.65 11.59 -0.32
CA THR A 223 -13.80 10.15 -0.61
C THR A 223 -13.30 9.29 0.56
N LEU A 224 -12.33 9.78 1.33
CA LEU A 224 -11.73 9.03 2.43
C LEU A 224 -12.46 9.32 3.74
N ASP A 225 -13.23 8.36 4.23
CA ASP A 225 -14.00 8.46 5.48
C ASP A 225 -13.14 8.76 6.72
N LEU A 226 -11.86 8.32 6.71
CA LEU A 226 -10.90 8.52 7.80
C LEU A 226 -9.93 9.69 7.55
N GLY A 227 -10.18 10.48 6.49
CA GLY A 227 -9.30 11.57 6.08
C GLY A 227 -8.08 11.11 5.28
N THR A 228 -7.19 12.06 4.98
CA THR A 228 -6.01 11.85 4.12
C THR A 228 -4.77 11.37 4.89
N ASP A 229 -4.81 11.37 6.22
CA ASP A 229 -3.70 10.90 7.05
C ASP A 229 -3.48 9.40 6.90
N PHE A 230 -2.24 8.96 6.99
CA PHE A 230 -1.96 7.53 7.01
C PHE A 230 -2.58 6.87 8.26
N PRO A 231 -3.03 5.60 8.17
CA PRO A 231 -3.67 4.88 9.28
C PRO A 231 -2.79 4.73 10.52
N ARG A 232 -1.49 4.93 10.37
CA ARG A 232 -0.49 4.85 11.44
C ARG A 232 0.20 6.20 11.59
N ASN A 233 0.49 6.59 12.84
CA ASN A 233 1.22 7.83 13.08
C ASN A 233 2.67 7.76 12.55
N GLU A 234 3.26 8.90 12.30
CA GLU A 234 4.62 9.07 11.78
C GLU A 234 5.66 8.24 12.55
N LYS A 235 5.66 8.32 13.88
CA LYS A 235 6.62 7.60 14.73
C LYS A 235 6.57 6.08 14.50
N LEU A 236 5.36 5.54 14.34
CA LEU A 236 5.17 4.12 14.08
C LEU A 236 5.64 3.75 12.66
N ILE A 237 5.36 4.57 11.66
CA ILE A 237 5.82 4.33 10.28
C ILE A 237 7.35 4.36 10.21
N ARG A 238 7.99 5.38 10.80
CA ARG A 238 9.46 5.47 10.87
C ARG A 238 10.07 4.27 11.60
N ARG A 239 9.51 3.89 12.75
CA ARG A 239 9.94 2.70 13.48
C ARG A 239 9.81 1.43 12.64
N ASN A 240 8.69 1.25 11.95
CA ASN A 240 8.48 0.10 11.10
C ASN A 240 9.48 0.05 9.93
N LEU A 241 9.83 1.19 9.35
CA LEU A 241 10.86 1.27 8.31
C LEU A 241 12.24 0.86 8.86
N VAL A 242 12.62 1.37 10.03
CA VAL A 242 13.87 0.95 10.70
C VAL A 242 13.87 -0.56 10.91
N GLN A 243 12.79 -1.11 11.48
CA GLN A 243 12.67 -2.55 11.74
C GLN A 243 12.67 -3.39 10.46
N ALA A 244 12.03 -2.91 9.40
CA ALA A 244 12.03 -3.59 8.09
C ALA A 244 13.43 -3.71 7.49
N VAL A 245 14.36 -2.83 7.88
CA VAL A 245 15.77 -2.90 7.46
C VAL A 245 16.62 -3.62 8.50
N SER A 246 16.54 -3.26 9.80
CA SER A 246 17.43 -3.80 10.86
C SER A 246 17.14 -5.25 11.22
N ASP A 247 15.85 -5.63 11.24
CA ASP A 247 15.42 -6.93 11.77
C ASP A 247 15.20 -7.96 10.65
N ASN A 248 15.40 -7.56 9.39
CA ASN A 248 15.22 -8.46 8.25
C ASN A 248 16.46 -9.38 8.11
N PRO A 249 16.28 -10.70 8.23
CA PRO A 249 17.39 -11.65 8.16
C PRO A 249 18.12 -11.64 6.82
N LEU A 250 17.49 -11.21 5.72
CA LEU A 250 18.15 -11.09 4.42
C LEU A 250 19.26 -10.05 4.43
N PHE A 251 19.17 -9.01 5.26
CA PHE A 251 20.20 -7.97 5.38
C PHE A 251 21.27 -8.27 6.44
N ALA A 252 21.17 -9.37 7.20
CA ALA A 252 22.16 -9.76 8.19
C ALA A 252 23.60 -9.85 7.62
N PRO A 253 23.83 -10.35 6.38
CA PRO A 253 25.17 -10.34 5.78
C PRO A 253 25.77 -8.94 5.57
N LEU A 254 24.93 -7.89 5.54
CA LEU A 254 25.39 -6.49 5.39
C LEU A 254 25.82 -5.84 6.70
N SER A 255 25.66 -6.52 7.84
CA SER A 255 25.90 -5.93 9.18
C SER A 255 27.32 -5.37 9.37
N GLY A 256 28.34 -5.92 8.69
CA GLY A 256 29.71 -5.41 8.68
C GLY A 256 30.00 -4.30 7.67
N GLU A 257 29.06 -3.98 6.79
CA GLU A 257 29.27 -3.02 5.71
C GLU A 257 29.10 -1.57 6.20
N PRO A 258 30.10 -0.70 6.00
CA PRO A 258 30.01 0.70 6.48
C PRO A 258 28.85 1.48 5.86
N ARG A 259 28.45 1.17 4.62
CA ARG A 259 27.29 1.80 3.96
C ARG A 259 26.01 1.43 4.69
N TYR A 260 25.80 0.16 5.01
CA TYR A 260 24.63 -0.32 5.73
C TYR A 260 24.52 0.31 7.12
N GLN A 261 25.64 0.40 7.85
CA GLN A 261 25.66 1.04 9.16
C GLN A 261 25.31 2.53 9.11
N ARG A 262 25.74 3.24 8.05
CA ARG A 262 25.35 4.64 7.83
C ARG A 262 23.84 4.77 7.56
N ILE A 263 23.26 3.88 6.73
CA ILE A 263 21.81 3.85 6.43
C ILE A 263 21.03 3.66 7.73
N LEU A 264 21.37 2.64 8.53
CA LEU A 264 20.71 2.38 9.81
C LEU A 264 20.84 3.55 10.79
N THR A 265 22.03 4.17 10.86
CA THR A 265 22.23 5.33 11.73
C THR A 265 21.33 6.49 11.35
N ARG A 266 21.24 6.82 10.06
CA ARG A 266 20.38 7.90 9.56
C ARG A 266 18.91 7.60 9.77
N LEU A 267 18.43 6.39 9.46
CA LEU A 267 17.04 5.98 9.72
C LEU A 267 16.68 6.08 11.21
N ASN A 268 17.60 5.67 12.11
CA ASN A 268 17.41 5.76 13.56
C ASN A 268 17.44 7.18 14.10
N GLN A 269 18.28 8.08 13.54
CA GLN A 269 18.30 9.49 13.96
C GLN A 269 16.98 10.18 13.70
N LYS A 270 16.34 9.89 12.56
CA LYS A 270 15.02 10.39 12.19
C LYS A 270 13.88 9.87 13.07
N GLN A 271 14.04 8.67 13.65
CA GLN A 271 13.08 8.13 14.62
C GLN A 271 13.12 8.89 15.96
N LYS A 272 14.27 9.46 16.32
CA LYS A 272 14.52 10.14 17.61
C LYS A 272 14.36 11.65 17.56
N GLY A 273 14.20 12.22 16.39
CA GLY A 273 14.28 13.66 16.12
C GLY A 273 13.02 14.47 16.37
N ASP A 274 12.18 14.03 17.39
CA ASP A 274 11.07 14.85 17.93
C ASP A 274 11.06 14.82 19.45
#